data_00f5555894ea781c428f89ab87c31833
#
_entry.id   00f5555894ea781c428f89ab87c31833
#
_cell.length_a   1.000
_cell.length_b   1.000
_cell.length_c   1.000
_cell.angle_alpha   90.00
_cell.angle_beta   90.00
_cell.angle_gamma   90.00
#
_symmetry.space_group_name_H-M   'P 1'
#
loop_
_entity.id
_entity.type
_entity.pdbx_description
1 polymer ?
#
loop_
_entity_poly.entity_id
_entity_poly.type
_entity_poly.pdbx_seq_one_letter_code
_entity_poly.pdbx_strand_id
1 'polypeptide(L)'
;TSKGIPCVSIQDNPRFPYRGLHLDVSRHFFPKEEVMKLLNVMSYYKLNTLHMHLTDAGGWRIQMDKYPKLTTDVAFRTESDWQKWWDGKDRKYLPEGTPGAYGGYFTKEDIRDIVDYATARHINIIPEIEFPGHSDEVFVAYPELSCAGKPYTTGDFCIGNEKSFTFMENVLSEVIELFPSEYIHIGGDEAGKGAWKTCPKCQGLMRRNGMKDVDELQSYMIHRAEEFLISKGRKL
;
A
#
# COMPACT_ATOMS: atom_id res chain seq x y z
N THR A 1 -42.17 12.75 -27.10
CA THR A 1 -41.71 14.13 -27.11
C THR A 1 -40.24 14.16 -26.77
N SER A 2 -39.34 14.35 -27.76
CA SER A 2 -37.91 14.55 -27.52
C SER A 2 -37.76 15.90 -26.82
N LYS A 3 -37.42 15.86 -25.52
CA LYS A 3 -36.98 17.08 -24.84
C LYS A 3 -35.58 17.40 -25.35
N GLY A 4 -35.47 18.41 -26.23
CA GLY A 4 -34.19 18.93 -26.68
C GLY A 4 -33.34 19.41 -25.49
N ILE A 5 -32.03 19.31 -25.60
CA ILE A 5 -31.10 19.93 -24.63
C ILE A 5 -31.16 21.44 -24.86
N PRO A 6 -31.46 22.28 -23.86
CA PRO A 6 -31.51 23.73 -24.04
C PRO A 6 -30.09 24.26 -24.33
N CYS A 7 -30.01 25.28 -25.18
CA CYS A 7 -28.77 26.03 -25.36
C CYS A 7 -28.46 26.80 -24.08
N VAL A 8 -27.33 26.48 -23.47
CA VAL A 8 -26.89 27.13 -22.24
C VAL A 8 -25.41 27.51 -22.33
N SER A 9 -25.02 28.56 -21.63
CA SER A 9 -23.61 28.90 -21.39
C SER A 9 -23.30 28.57 -19.94
N ILE A 10 -22.35 27.69 -19.70
CA ILE A 10 -21.97 27.23 -18.35
C ILE A 10 -20.51 27.63 -18.14
N GLN A 11 -20.25 28.36 -17.04
CA GLN A 11 -18.90 28.61 -16.50
C GLN A 11 -18.83 27.91 -15.17
N ASP A 12 -18.10 26.79 -15.15
CA ASP A 12 -17.90 25.99 -13.93
C ASP A 12 -16.44 25.54 -13.86
N ASN A 13 -15.78 25.88 -12.76
CA ASN A 13 -14.40 25.50 -12.49
C ASN A 13 -14.31 24.90 -11.09
N PRO A 14 -13.61 23.78 -10.89
CA PRO A 14 -13.39 23.25 -9.55
C PRO A 14 -12.53 24.23 -8.75
N ARG A 15 -12.92 24.45 -7.48
CA ARG A 15 -12.17 25.32 -6.56
C ARG A 15 -10.79 24.73 -6.22
N PHE A 16 -10.70 23.40 -6.13
CA PHE A 16 -9.47 22.67 -5.81
C PHE A 16 -9.12 21.71 -6.95
N PRO A 17 -7.86 21.70 -7.44
CA PRO A 17 -7.41 20.75 -8.45
C PRO A 17 -7.37 19.31 -7.94
N TYR A 18 -7.03 19.10 -6.66
CA TYR A 18 -7.03 17.80 -6.00
C TYR A 18 -8.33 17.64 -5.20
N ARG A 19 -9.12 16.64 -5.54
CA ARG A 19 -10.38 16.30 -4.88
C ARG A 19 -10.40 14.79 -4.69
N GLY A 20 -9.74 14.38 -3.59
CA GLY A 20 -9.44 12.97 -3.32
C GLY A 20 -10.34 12.34 -2.28
N LEU A 21 -10.35 11.01 -2.32
CA LEU A 21 -10.88 10.14 -1.29
C LEU A 21 -9.85 9.04 -1.02
N HIS A 22 -9.67 8.70 0.24
CA HIS A 22 -8.81 7.61 0.68
C HIS A 22 -9.65 6.36 0.96
N LEU A 23 -9.20 5.19 0.49
CA LEU A 23 -9.83 3.90 0.74
C LEU A 23 -8.81 2.91 1.28
N ASP A 24 -8.99 2.53 2.54
CA ASP A 24 -8.22 1.47 3.19
C ASP A 24 -8.86 0.12 2.90
N VAL A 25 -8.23 -0.66 2.04
CA VAL A 25 -8.65 -2.02 1.70
C VAL A 25 -7.90 -3.09 2.50
N SER A 26 -6.88 -2.69 3.28
CA SER A 26 -6.11 -3.59 4.12
C SER A 26 -6.88 -3.96 5.39
N ARG A 27 -7.29 -2.96 6.19
CA ARG A 27 -8.01 -3.22 7.44
C ARG A 27 -9.39 -3.82 7.17
N HIS A 28 -10.03 -3.42 6.07
CA HIS A 28 -11.26 -4.04 5.57
C HIS A 28 -11.17 -4.24 4.07
N PHE A 29 -11.25 -5.50 3.62
CA PHE A 29 -11.18 -5.81 2.20
C PHE A 29 -12.52 -5.51 1.52
N PHE A 30 -12.47 -4.70 0.46
CA PHE A 30 -13.59 -4.43 -0.44
C PHE A 30 -13.30 -5.06 -1.80
N PRO A 31 -14.16 -5.95 -2.31
CA PRO A 31 -13.96 -6.56 -3.63
C PRO A 31 -14.05 -5.51 -4.75
N LYS A 32 -13.54 -5.87 -5.92
CA LYS A 32 -13.46 -5.00 -7.11
C LYS A 32 -14.77 -4.26 -7.41
N GLU A 33 -15.88 -4.95 -7.30
CA GLU A 33 -17.21 -4.40 -7.61
C GLU A 33 -17.58 -3.25 -6.67
N GLU A 34 -17.19 -3.33 -5.41
CA GLU A 34 -17.43 -2.26 -4.42
C GLU A 34 -16.53 -1.05 -4.70
N VAL A 35 -15.28 -1.28 -5.08
CA VAL A 35 -14.37 -0.20 -5.51
C VAL A 35 -14.94 0.50 -6.74
N MET A 36 -15.44 -0.25 -7.72
CA MET A 36 -16.09 0.32 -8.92
C MET A 36 -17.35 1.12 -8.60
N LYS A 37 -18.16 0.69 -7.63
CA LYS A 37 -19.30 1.48 -7.13
C LYS A 37 -18.85 2.80 -6.51
N LEU A 38 -17.77 2.76 -5.70
CA LEU A 38 -17.18 3.96 -5.13
C LEU A 38 -16.71 4.93 -6.21
N LEU A 39 -16.02 4.44 -7.25
CA LEU A 39 -15.58 5.26 -8.39
C LEU A 39 -16.76 5.92 -9.12
N ASN A 40 -17.92 5.26 -9.23
CA ASN A 40 -19.13 5.90 -9.77
C ASN A 40 -19.60 7.06 -8.89
N VAL A 41 -19.64 6.87 -7.57
CA VAL A 41 -20.01 7.93 -6.63
C VAL A 41 -19.02 9.08 -6.70
N MET A 42 -17.72 8.80 -6.74
CA MET A 42 -16.66 9.80 -6.88
C MET A 42 -16.84 10.63 -8.18
N SER A 43 -17.10 9.97 -9.30
CA SER A 43 -17.33 10.61 -10.58
C SER A 43 -18.57 11.54 -10.53
N TYR A 44 -19.65 11.09 -9.91
CA TYR A 44 -20.87 11.88 -9.75
C TYR A 44 -20.63 13.18 -8.94
N TYR A 45 -19.79 13.10 -7.91
CA TYR A 45 -19.41 14.25 -7.07
C TYR A 45 -18.16 15.01 -7.59
N LYS A 46 -17.70 14.71 -8.81
CA LYS A 46 -16.52 15.35 -9.41
C LYS A 46 -15.24 15.21 -8.61
N LEU A 47 -15.09 14.13 -7.83
CA LEU A 47 -13.81 13.74 -7.24
C LEU A 47 -12.92 13.16 -8.35
N ASN A 48 -11.63 13.45 -8.29
CA ASN A 48 -10.69 13.07 -9.36
C ASN A 48 -9.48 12.26 -8.89
N THR A 49 -9.41 11.91 -7.62
CA THR A 49 -8.29 11.14 -7.08
C THR A 49 -8.79 10.12 -6.06
N LEU A 50 -8.48 8.84 -6.30
CA LEU A 50 -8.64 7.78 -5.30
C LEU A 50 -7.27 7.37 -4.77
N HIS A 51 -7.04 7.55 -3.48
CA HIS A 51 -5.87 7.05 -2.79
C HIS A 51 -6.21 5.66 -2.25
N MET A 52 -5.59 4.62 -2.78
CA MET A 52 -5.82 3.23 -2.37
C MET A 52 -4.72 2.74 -1.45
N HIS A 53 -5.05 2.53 -0.18
CA HIS A 53 -4.17 1.94 0.83
C HIS A 53 -4.23 0.42 0.72
N LEU A 54 -3.26 -0.14 -0.01
CA LEU A 54 -3.28 -1.54 -0.48
C LEU A 54 -2.62 -2.52 0.47
N THR A 55 -1.78 -2.05 1.38
CA THR A 55 -1.01 -2.91 2.29
C THR A 55 -0.95 -2.33 3.68
N ASP A 56 -1.07 -3.16 4.68
CA ASP A 56 -0.91 -2.86 6.09
C ASP A 56 -1.05 -4.17 6.88
N ALA A 57 -0.79 -4.13 8.18
CA ALA A 57 -0.95 -5.28 9.08
C ALA A 57 -2.32 -6.00 8.99
N GLY A 58 -3.34 -5.37 8.42
CA GLY A 58 -4.65 -5.98 8.15
C GLY A 58 -4.63 -7.05 7.07
N GLY A 59 -3.65 -7.01 6.20
CA GLY A 59 -3.39 -7.95 5.12
C GLY A 59 -2.88 -7.27 3.86
N TRP A 60 -2.10 -7.97 3.10
CA TRP A 60 -1.60 -7.56 1.78
C TRP A 60 -2.68 -7.75 0.71
N ARG A 61 -2.97 -6.71 -0.10
CA ARG A 61 -4.15 -6.72 -0.98
C ARG A 61 -3.88 -6.66 -2.47
N ILE A 62 -2.64 -6.84 -2.92
CA ILE A 62 -2.30 -6.78 -4.33
C ILE A 62 -1.39 -7.95 -4.73
N GLN A 63 -1.71 -8.63 -5.83
CA GLN A 63 -0.91 -9.74 -6.35
C GLN A 63 0.49 -9.28 -6.77
N MET A 64 1.51 -10.01 -6.30
CA MET A 64 2.92 -9.83 -6.64
C MET A 64 3.51 -11.12 -7.19
N ASP A 65 4.07 -11.08 -8.41
CA ASP A 65 4.62 -12.28 -9.04
C ASP A 65 5.92 -12.72 -8.36
N LYS A 66 6.76 -11.75 -7.96
CA LYS A 66 8.03 -12.06 -7.28
C LYS A 66 7.85 -12.51 -5.83
N TYR A 67 6.71 -12.17 -5.22
CA TYR A 67 6.46 -12.43 -3.81
C TYR A 67 5.07 -13.06 -3.59
N PRO A 68 4.81 -14.26 -4.13
CA PRO A 68 3.47 -14.86 -4.12
C PRO A 68 2.92 -15.11 -2.70
N LYS A 69 3.77 -15.33 -1.70
CA LYS A 69 3.33 -15.51 -0.31
C LYS A 69 2.61 -14.30 0.28
N LEU A 70 2.77 -13.11 -0.30
CA LEU A 70 2.04 -11.93 0.14
C LEU A 70 0.52 -12.06 -0.05
N THR A 71 0.10 -12.82 -1.05
CA THR A 71 -1.32 -13.10 -1.27
C THR A 71 -1.74 -14.47 -0.76
N THR A 72 -0.93 -15.51 -0.94
CA THR A 72 -1.31 -16.87 -0.51
C THR A 72 -1.32 -17.06 1.00
N ASP A 73 -0.47 -16.35 1.74
CA ASP A 73 -0.23 -16.61 3.16
C ASP A 73 -0.74 -15.48 4.08
N VAL A 74 -0.79 -14.23 3.59
CA VAL A 74 -1.03 -13.07 4.47
C VAL A 74 -2.09 -12.07 3.95
N ALA A 75 -2.86 -12.44 2.92
CA ALA A 75 -4.02 -11.69 2.49
C ALA A 75 -5.30 -12.05 3.27
N PHE A 76 -5.26 -13.07 4.09
CA PHE A 76 -6.41 -13.57 4.86
C PHE A 76 -6.05 -13.66 6.34
N ARG A 77 -7.05 -13.51 7.22
CA ARG A 77 -6.88 -13.55 8.67
C ARG A 77 -8.06 -14.23 9.37
N THR A 78 -7.91 -14.50 10.66
CA THR A 78 -8.89 -15.25 11.47
C THR A 78 -10.14 -14.46 11.84
N GLU A 79 -10.10 -13.14 11.86
CA GLU A 79 -11.21 -12.28 12.34
C GLU A 79 -11.49 -11.16 11.34
N SER A 80 -12.76 -10.93 11.04
CA SER A 80 -13.18 -9.87 10.12
C SER A 80 -13.12 -8.48 10.75
N ASP A 81 -13.45 -8.38 12.03
CA ASP A 81 -13.35 -7.14 12.80
C ASP A 81 -11.87 -6.83 13.04
N TRP A 82 -11.42 -5.71 12.48
CA TRP A 82 -10.03 -5.28 12.57
C TRP A 82 -9.56 -5.11 14.02
N GLN A 83 -10.34 -4.41 14.84
CA GLN A 83 -9.94 -4.10 16.22
C GLN A 83 -9.85 -5.36 17.07
N LYS A 84 -10.82 -6.27 16.95
CA LYS A 84 -10.78 -7.57 17.64
C LYS A 84 -9.59 -8.41 17.22
N TRP A 85 -9.28 -8.41 15.92
CA TRP A 85 -8.12 -9.15 15.41
C TRP A 85 -6.82 -8.54 15.92
N TRP A 86 -6.68 -7.21 15.87
CA TRP A 86 -5.48 -6.51 16.29
C TRP A 86 -5.20 -6.67 17.78
N ASP A 87 -6.20 -6.52 18.63
CA ASP A 87 -6.09 -6.67 20.08
C ASP A 87 -6.14 -8.13 20.55
N GLY A 88 -6.43 -9.06 19.64
CA GLY A 88 -6.57 -10.47 19.94
C GLY A 88 -5.24 -11.15 20.31
N LYS A 89 -5.29 -12.07 21.28
CA LYS A 89 -4.12 -12.87 21.67
C LYS A 89 -3.68 -13.88 20.60
N ASP A 90 -4.59 -14.26 19.72
CA ASP A 90 -4.40 -15.25 18.65
C ASP A 90 -4.38 -14.61 17.27
N ARG A 91 -3.78 -13.41 17.17
CA ARG A 91 -3.61 -12.72 15.90
C ARG A 91 -2.84 -13.59 14.90
N LYS A 92 -3.53 -14.05 13.84
CA LYS A 92 -2.93 -14.92 12.81
C LYS A 92 -3.44 -14.57 11.43
N TYR A 93 -2.53 -14.66 10.46
CA TYR A 93 -2.90 -14.79 9.06
C TYR A 93 -3.18 -16.25 8.73
N LEU A 94 -3.98 -16.46 7.70
CA LEU A 94 -4.40 -17.78 7.24
C LEU A 94 -4.09 -17.91 5.74
N PRO A 95 -3.67 -19.09 5.28
CA PRO A 95 -3.53 -19.35 3.85
C PRO A 95 -4.84 -19.16 3.09
N GLU A 96 -4.73 -18.77 1.83
CA GLU A 96 -5.86 -18.70 0.91
C GLU A 96 -6.65 -20.02 0.89
N GLY A 97 -7.97 -19.93 0.86
CA GLY A 97 -8.86 -21.09 0.85
C GLY A 97 -9.10 -21.73 2.23
N THR A 98 -8.52 -21.22 3.30
CA THR A 98 -8.79 -21.71 4.66
C THR A 98 -10.25 -21.42 5.04
N PRO A 99 -11.04 -22.44 5.46
CA PRO A 99 -12.42 -22.22 5.85
C PRO A 99 -12.57 -21.21 6.99
N GLY A 100 -13.45 -20.21 6.80
CA GLY A 100 -13.70 -19.15 7.78
C GLY A 100 -12.68 -18.03 7.79
N ALA A 101 -11.67 -18.05 6.91
CA ALA A 101 -10.75 -16.95 6.75
C ALA A 101 -11.44 -15.71 6.17
N TYR A 102 -11.15 -14.54 6.71
CA TYR A 102 -11.57 -13.24 6.22
C TYR A 102 -10.45 -12.54 5.49
N GLY A 103 -10.73 -12.01 4.31
CA GLY A 103 -9.77 -11.23 3.53
C GLY A 103 -10.01 -11.36 2.04
N GLY A 104 -8.97 -11.11 1.30
CA GLY A 104 -8.94 -11.13 -0.16
C GLY A 104 -7.81 -10.27 -0.67
N TYR A 105 -7.61 -10.29 -1.97
CA TYR A 105 -6.65 -9.41 -2.66
C TYR A 105 -7.13 -9.16 -4.08
N PHE A 106 -6.59 -8.15 -4.71
CA PHE A 106 -6.79 -7.87 -6.12
C PHE A 106 -5.73 -8.61 -6.94
N THR A 107 -6.18 -9.36 -7.94
CA THR A 107 -5.30 -9.86 -8.99
C THR A 107 -4.77 -8.69 -9.82
N LYS A 108 -3.70 -8.90 -10.60
CA LYS A 108 -3.21 -7.88 -11.54
C LYS A 108 -4.28 -7.50 -12.58
N GLU A 109 -5.14 -8.45 -12.95
CA GLU A 109 -6.28 -8.20 -13.84
C GLU A 109 -7.32 -7.31 -13.16
N ASP A 110 -7.68 -7.60 -11.90
CA ASP A 110 -8.60 -6.76 -11.14
C ASP A 110 -8.10 -5.32 -11.02
N ILE A 111 -6.80 -5.13 -10.78
CA ILE A 111 -6.21 -3.78 -10.72
C ILE A 111 -6.31 -3.08 -12.07
N ARG A 112 -6.02 -3.76 -13.18
CA ARG A 112 -6.18 -3.17 -14.52
C ARG A 112 -7.62 -2.76 -14.78
N ASP A 113 -8.58 -3.61 -14.46
CA ASP A 113 -10.01 -3.30 -14.60
C ASP A 113 -10.40 -2.07 -13.77
N ILE A 114 -9.94 -1.98 -12.52
CA ILE A 114 -10.20 -0.83 -11.64
C ILE A 114 -9.58 0.45 -12.21
N VAL A 115 -8.33 0.39 -12.67
CA VAL A 115 -7.59 1.53 -13.25
C VAL A 115 -8.25 2.00 -14.54
N ASP A 116 -8.63 1.10 -15.43
CA ASP A 116 -9.32 1.44 -16.68
C ASP A 116 -10.69 2.07 -16.40
N TYR A 117 -11.42 1.51 -15.43
CA TYR A 117 -12.71 2.02 -15.00
C TYR A 117 -12.62 3.43 -14.39
N ALA A 118 -11.58 3.69 -13.60
CA ALA A 118 -11.29 5.00 -13.02
C ALA A 118 -10.87 6.01 -14.10
N THR A 119 -9.99 5.59 -15.02
CA THR A 119 -9.49 6.42 -16.12
C THR A 119 -10.65 6.90 -17.02
N ALA A 120 -11.60 6.03 -17.35
CA ALA A 120 -12.79 6.38 -18.10
C ALA A 120 -13.69 7.42 -17.39
N ARG A 121 -13.47 7.65 -16.08
CA ARG A 121 -14.17 8.64 -15.23
C ARG A 121 -13.30 9.83 -14.85
N HIS A 122 -12.12 9.95 -15.45
CA HIS A 122 -11.14 10.99 -15.13
C HIS A 122 -10.71 10.98 -13.65
N ILE A 123 -10.63 9.79 -13.05
CA ILE A 123 -10.15 9.59 -11.69
C ILE A 123 -8.76 8.93 -11.76
N ASN A 124 -7.77 9.59 -11.17
CA ASN A 124 -6.44 9.02 -10.96
C ASN A 124 -6.44 8.15 -9.71
N ILE A 125 -5.79 6.98 -9.76
CA ILE A 125 -5.60 6.14 -8.58
C ILE A 125 -4.15 6.24 -8.13
N ILE A 126 -3.93 6.73 -6.91
CA ILE A 126 -2.63 6.74 -6.24
C ILE A 126 -2.55 5.49 -5.37
N PRO A 127 -1.71 4.50 -5.72
CA PRO A 127 -1.51 3.33 -4.88
C PRO A 127 -0.61 3.67 -3.70
N GLU A 128 -0.92 3.10 -2.53
CA GLU A 128 -0.07 3.14 -1.34
C GLU A 128 0.37 1.74 -0.96
N ILE A 129 1.70 1.60 -0.81
CA ILE A 129 2.38 0.40 -0.32
C ILE A 129 3.25 0.80 0.85
N GLU A 130 3.01 0.24 2.01
CA GLU A 130 3.64 0.66 3.26
C GLU A 130 5.12 0.32 3.39
N PHE A 131 5.92 1.35 3.64
CA PHE A 131 7.33 1.30 4.02
C PHE A 131 7.69 2.49 4.91
N PRO A 132 8.50 2.34 5.98
CA PRO A 132 9.05 1.10 6.52
C PRO A 132 8.20 0.42 7.58
N GLY A 133 7.10 1.06 8.03
CA GLY A 133 6.17 0.57 9.05
C GLY A 133 5.00 -0.20 8.48
N HIS A 134 4.00 -0.47 9.32
CA HIS A 134 2.72 -1.07 8.94
C HIS A 134 2.81 -2.36 8.09
N SER A 135 3.90 -3.15 8.30
CA SER A 135 4.29 -4.26 7.43
C SER A 135 4.36 -5.61 8.17
N ASP A 136 3.59 -5.79 9.24
CA ASP A 136 3.55 -7.04 10.02
C ASP A 136 3.29 -8.26 9.14
N GLU A 137 2.40 -8.14 8.15
CA GLU A 137 2.03 -9.19 7.20
C GLU A 137 3.22 -9.62 6.35
N VAL A 138 4.06 -8.67 5.93
CA VAL A 138 5.27 -8.97 5.15
C VAL A 138 6.21 -9.86 5.94
N PHE A 139 6.38 -9.61 7.25
CA PHE A 139 7.32 -10.38 8.08
C PHE A 139 6.77 -11.73 8.53
N VAL A 140 5.50 -12.00 8.31
CA VAL A 140 4.97 -13.36 8.41
C VAL A 140 5.34 -14.17 7.17
N ALA A 141 5.23 -13.58 5.98
CA ALA A 141 5.58 -14.23 4.72
C ALA A 141 7.11 -14.29 4.49
N TYR A 142 7.86 -13.23 4.87
CA TYR A 142 9.29 -13.02 4.63
C TYR A 142 9.98 -12.47 5.89
N PRO A 143 10.13 -13.27 6.94
CA PRO A 143 10.62 -12.80 8.24
C PRO A 143 12.05 -12.24 8.21
N GLU A 144 12.87 -12.65 7.25
CA GLU A 144 14.25 -12.18 7.06
C GLU A 144 14.36 -10.69 6.70
N LEU A 145 13.25 -10.04 6.34
CA LEU A 145 13.19 -8.61 6.04
C LEU A 145 13.06 -7.75 7.30
N SER A 146 12.69 -8.36 8.44
CA SER A 146 12.64 -7.68 9.74
C SER A 146 13.97 -7.74 10.49
N CYS A 147 14.16 -6.84 11.46
CA CYS A 147 15.35 -6.85 12.32
C CYS A 147 15.45 -8.12 13.18
N ALA A 148 14.32 -8.68 13.59
CA ALA A 148 14.26 -9.86 14.44
C ALA A 148 14.38 -11.17 13.65
N GLY A 149 14.12 -11.17 12.36
CA GLY A 149 14.08 -12.37 11.52
C GLY A 149 12.98 -13.35 11.91
N LYS A 150 11.92 -12.88 12.59
CA LYS A 150 10.82 -13.70 13.11
C LYS A 150 9.49 -12.99 12.90
N PRO A 151 8.40 -13.74 12.57
CA PRO A 151 7.07 -13.17 12.44
C PRO A 151 6.53 -12.63 13.79
N TYR A 152 5.59 -11.70 13.73
CA TYR A 152 4.88 -11.10 14.86
C TYR A 152 5.78 -10.44 15.93
N THR A 153 6.95 -9.94 15.55
CA THR A 153 7.91 -9.31 16.48
C THR A 153 8.09 -7.81 16.27
N THR A 154 7.85 -7.33 15.06
CA THR A 154 7.94 -5.92 14.68
C THR A 154 7.14 -5.70 13.41
N GLY A 155 6.59 -4.49 13.24
CA GLY A 155 5.93 -4.04 12.02
C GLY A 155 6.87 -3.26 11.08
N ASP A 156 8.18 -3.15 11.40
CA ASP A 156 9.13 -2.32 10.65
C ASP A 156 10.17 -3.14 9.89
N PHE A 157 10.45 -2.75 8.65
CA PHE A 157 11.56 -3.31 7.86
C PHE A 157 12.93 -3.10 8.52
N CYS A 158 13.83 -4.04 8.33
CA CYS A 158 15.23 -3.88 8.70
C CYS A 158 15.96 -3.01 7.67
N ILE A 159 16.08 -1.71 7.91
CA ILE A 159 16.70 -0.76 6.97
C ILE A 159 18.22 -1.05 6.79
N GLY A 160 18.87 -1.66 7.77
CA GLY A 160 20.25 -2.11 7.64
C GLY A 160 20.45 -3.35 6.76
N ASN A 161 19.37 -3.92 6.23
CA ASN A 161 19.39 -5.13 5.39
C ASN A 161 19.09 -4.77 3.93
N GLU A 162 20.06 -4.96 3.04
CA GLU A 162 19.89 -4.63 1.61
C GLU A 162 18.75 -5.43 0.94
N LYS A 163 18.38 -6.60 1.48
CA LYS A 163 17.21 -7.35 1.00
C LYS A 163 15.90 -6.56 1.16
N SER A 164 15.80 -5.68 2.17
CA SER A 164 14.63 -4.81 2.34
C SER A 164 14.48 -3.82 1.18
N PHE A 165 15.59 -3.26 0.69
CA PHE A 165 15.58 -2.39 -0.49
C PHE A 165 15.28 -3.16 -1.76
N THR A 166 15.88 -4.35 -1.94
CA THR A 166 15.57 -5.21 -3.09
C THR A 166 14.09 -5.60 -3.12
N PHE A 167 13.50 -5.89 -1.96
CA PHE A 167 12.06 -6.17 -1.83
C PHE A 167 11.24 -4.95 -2.23
N MET A 168 11.54 -3.78 -1.67
CA MET A 168 10.86 -2.52 -1.97
C MET A 168 10.91 -2.19 -3.46
N GLU A 169 12.09 -2.21 -4.07
CA GLU A 169 12.30 -1.90 -5.49
C GLU A 169 11.55 -2.89 -6.41
N ASN A 170 11.52 -4.17 -6.06
CA ASN A 170 10.78 -5.19 -6.80
C ASN A 170 9.27 -4.97 -6.71
N VAL A 171 8.74 -4.71 -5.50
CA VAL A 171 7.32 -4.44 -5.29
C VAL A 171 6.91 -3.16 -6.03
N LEU A 172 7.65 -2.07 -5.84
CA LEU A 172 7.37 -0.80 -6.52
C LEU A 172 7.45 -0.94 -8.05
N SER A 173 8.35 -1.78 -8.59
CA SER A 173 8.41 -2.05 -10.03
C SER A 173 7.10 -2.66 -10.55
N GLU A 174 6.55 -3.67 -9.85
CA GLU A 174 5.28 -4.30 -10.26
C GLU A 174 4.08 -3.34 -10.08
N VAL A 175 4.09 -2.50 -9.04
CA VAL A 175 3.06 -1.47 -8.82
C VAL A 175 3.07 -0.43 -9.95
N ILE A 176 4.24 0.05 -10.35
CA ILE A 176 4.39 1.04 -11.44
C ILE A 176 3.84 0.51 -12.78
N GLU A 177 3.95 -0.79 -13.03
CA GLU A 177 3.40 -1.43 -14.24
C GLU A 177 1.86 -1.45 -14.25
N LEU A 178 1.25 -1.47 -13.08
CA LEU A 178 -0.21 -1.55 -12.92
C LEU A 178 -0.89 -0.19 -12.81
N PHE A 179 -0.21 0.79 -12.22
CA PHE A 179 -0.78 2.11 -11.96
C PHE A 179 -0.10 3.20 -12.79
N PRO A 180 -0.84 3.90 -13.66
CA PRO A 180 -0.28 4.99 -14.48
C PRO A 180 -0.06 6.28 -13.70
N SER A 181 -0.40 6.33 -12.42
CA SER A 181 -0.27 7.52 -11.57
C SER A 181 1.14 8.08 -11.57
N GLU A 182 1.26 9.40 -11.64
CA GLU A 182 2.52 10.11 -11.49
C GLU A 182 3.13 9.88 -10.09
N TYR A 183 2.27 9.78 -9.07
CA TYR A 183 2.64 9.59 -7.67
C TYR A 183 2.41 8.16 -7.23
N ILE A 184 3.38 7.64 -6.47
CA ILE A 184 3.29 6.38 -5.74
C ILE A 184 3.51 6.72 -4.26
N HIS A 185 2.56 6.37 -3.41
CA HIS A 185 2.64 6.60 -1.97
C HIS A 185 3.28 5.39 -1.29
N ILE A 186 4.17 5.62 -0.36
CA ILE A 186 4.86 4.54 0.39
C ILE A 186 4.53 4.54 1.90
N GLY A 187 3.50 5.25 2.32
CA GLY A 187 3.20 5.42 3.73
C GLY A 187 4.27 6.23 4.46
N GLY A 188 4.93 5.61 5.40
CA GLY A 188 6.04 6.22 6.14
C GLY A 188 5.68 6.72 7.53
N ASP A 189 4.43 6.61 7.91
CA ASP A 189 3.92 6.99 9.21
C ASP A 189 4.13 5.89 10.26
N GLU A 190 4.06 6.29 11.52
CA GLU A 190 4.02 5.45 12.72
C GLU A 190 5.10 4.35 12.83
N ALA A 191 6.21 4.43 12.07
CA ALA A 191 7.29 3.46 12.18
C ALA A 191 7.80 3.38 13.63
N GLY A 192 7.80 2.17 14.20
CA GLY A 192 8.09 1.95 15.62
C GLY A 192 9.54 2.21 16.02
N LYS A 193 10.49 2.06 15.08
CA LYS A 193 11.92 2.38 15.21
C LYS A 193 12.67 1.70 16.39
N GLY A 194 11.95 1.04 17.28
CA GLY A 194 12.53 0.40 18.47
C GLY A 194 13.58 -0.64 18.13
N ALA A 195 13.27 -1.49 17.15
CA ALA A 195 14.18 -2.55 16.70
C ALA A 195 15.45 -2.00 16.04
N TRP A 196 15.40 -0.84 15.38
CA TRP A 196 16.57 -0.23 14.72
C TRP A 196 17.64 0.23 15.69
N LYS A 197 17.24 0.64 16.92
CA LYS A 197 18.15 1.11 17.96
C LYS A 197 19.13 0.03 18.42
N THR A 198 18.76 -1.23 18.33
CA THR A 198 19.54 -2.37 18.80
C THR A 198 19.99 -3.31 17.69
N CYS A 199 19.44 -3.20 16.48
CA CYS A 199 19.80 -4.05 15.36
C CYS A 199 21.23 -3.78 14.87
N PRO A 200 22.14 -4.77 14.86
CA PRO A 200 23.52 -4.54 14.42
C PRO A 200 23.65 -4.06 12.97
N LYS A 201 22.74 -4.51 12.08
CA LYS A 201 22.71 -4.11 10.67
C LYS A 201 22.31 -2.63 10.54
N CYS A 202 21.22 -2.21 11.21
CA CYS A 202 20.77 -0.81 11.21
C CYS A 202 21.83 0.10 11.82
N GLN A 203 22.37 -0.24 12.97
CA GLN A 203 23.44 0.52 13.62
C GLN A 203 24.73 0.56 12.77
N GLY A 204 25.02 -0.51 12.05
CA GLY A 204 26.13 -0.56 11.10
C GLY A 204 25.94 0.41 9.93
N LEU A 205 24.72 0.47 9.35
CA LEU A 205 24.38 1.40 8.29
C LEU A 205 24.48 2.85 8.78
N MET A 206 23.92 3.14 9.95
CA MET A 206 23.97 4.48 10.56
C MET A 206 25.42 4.96 10.73
N ARG A 207 26.31 4.12 11.30
CA ARG A 207 27.73 4.49 11.47
C ARG A 207 28.43 4.76 10.15
N ARG A 208 28.20 3.94 9.11
CA ARG A 208 28.83 4.11 7.80
C ARG A 208 28.42 5.40 7.11
N ASN A 209 27.21 5.88 7.36
CA ASN A 209 26.66 7.09 6.72
C ASN A 209 26.65 8.32 7.67
N GLY A 210 27.23 8.21 8.87
CA GLY A 210 27.29 9.32 9.82
C GLY A 210 25.93 9.79 10.34
N MET A 211 24.93 8.92 10.35
CA MET A 211 23.57 9.21 10.83
C MET A 211 23.58 9.35 12.35
N LYS A 212 22.87 10.36 12.86
CA LYS A 212 22.81 10.69 14.29
C LYS A 212 21.81 9.85 15.06
N ASP A 213 20.68 9.54 14.45
CA ASP A 213 19.56 8.85 15.07
C ASP A 213 18.79 7.97 14.08
N VAL A 214 17.78 7.28 14.58
CA VAL A 214 16.92 6.37 13.78
C VAL A 214 15.94 7.12 12.89
N ASP A 215 15.72 8.42 13.09
CA ASP A 215 14.89 9.25 12.23
C ASP A 215 15.61 9.52 10.90
N GLU A 216 16.93 9.79 10.97
CA GLU A 216 17.77 9.87 9.78
C GLU A 216 17.84 8.52 9.04
N LEU A 217 17.78 7.41 9.76
CA LEU A 217 17.73 6.07 9.15
C LEU A 217 16.41 5.87 8.38
N GLN A 218 15.28 6.31 8.92
CA GLN A 218 14.01 6.30 8.19
C GLN A 218 14.10 7.18 6.94
N SER A 219 14.59 8.41 7.09
CA SER A 219 14.78 9.33 5.98
C SER A 219 15.65 8.72 4.86
N TYR A 220 16.69 7.97 5.23
CA TYR A 220 17.52 7.24 4.27
C TYR A 220 16.71 6.25 3.41
N MET A 221 15.77 5.50 4.02
CA MET A 221 14.92 4.59 3.27
C MET A 221 13.96 5.34 2.34
N ILE A 222 13.36 6.42 2.84
CA ILE A 222 12.46 7.26 2.03
C ILE A 222 13.20 7.83 0.81
N HIS A 223 14.40 8.37 1.00
CA HIS A 223 15.21 8.87 -0.11
C HIS A 223 15.60 7.79 -1.13
N ARG A 224 15.93 6.59 -0.66
CA ARG A 224 16.19 5.46 -1.57
C ARG A 224 14.95 5.10 -2.40
N ALA A 225 13.75 5.13 -1.79
CA ALA A 225 12.49 4.92 -2.51
C ALA A 225 12.24 6.04 -3.53
N GLU A 226 12.44 7.30 -3.14
CA GLU A 226 12.31 8.46 -4.02
C GLU A 226 13.23 8.38 -5.23
N GLU A 227 14.55 8.14 -5.00
CA GLU A 227 15.54 7.96 -6.08
C GLU A 227 15.12 6.84 -7.05
N PHE A 228 14.66 5.73 -6.51
CA PHE A 228 14.17 4.61 -7.32
C PHE A 228 12.95 5.04 -8.16
N LEU A 229 11.95 5.68 -7.57
CA LEU A 229 10.74 6.14 -8.28
C LEU A 229 11.08 7.17 -9.36
N ILE A 230 11.95 8.14 -9.07
CA ILE A 230 12.46 9.13 -10.03
C ILE A 230 13.14 8.43 -11.22
N SER A 231 13.96 7.41 -10.97
CA SER A 231 14.61 6.62 -12.02
C SER A 231 13.63 5.90 -12.96
N LYS A 232 12.39 5.68 -12.49
CA LYS A 232 11.28 5.09 -13.24
C LYS A 232 10.31 6.14 -13.81
N GLY A 233 10.63 7.43 -13.69
CA GLY A 233 9.77 8.52 -14.17
C GLY A 233 8.52 8.74 -13.32
N ARG A 234 8.57 8.37 -12.05
CA ARG A 234 7.51 8.56 -11.05
C ARG A 234 7.96 9.51 -9.94
N LYS A 235 7.01 9.94 -9.12
CA LYS A 235 7.23 10.76 -7.93
C LYS A 235 6.78 10.01 -6.68
N LEU A 236 7.45 10.30 -5.57
CA LEU A 236 7.03 9.89 -4.24
C LEU A 236 6.04 10.89 -3.69
#